data_195beef61c93d9cf11cba3a8cb2ac460
#
_entry.id   195beef61c93d9cf11cba3a8cb2ac460
#
_cell.length_a   1.000
_cell.length_b   1.000
_cell.length_c   1.000
_cell.angle_alpha   90.00
_cell.angle_beta   90.00
_cell.angle_gamma   90.00
#
_symmetry.space_group_name_H-M   'P 1'
#
loop_
_entity.id
_entity.type
_entity.pdbx_description
1 polymer ?
#
loop_
_entity_poly.entity_id
_entity_poly.type
_entity_poly.pdbx_seq_one_letter_code
_entity_poly.pdbx_strand_id
1 'polypeptide(L)'
;MLMLSILLPMLLGFVVLLKGEFKSRNTLLTITGAGLAATAALAMGVVLSGETELALFSFGKNLDIYFHVDTMGKLFAVVVNAVWVLAGVYAFEYMKHEQEETRFFGFYLVVHGTLNGLVFAGGMVTYYLFYELMSLLSVPLILHNRSKEAIKGGLKYLFYSLFGAYLVLFGIFFLNRFADSLAFLPGGTLDPAAVAGNEKLMLVVAFSMILGFSVKAGMFPLHAWLPTAHPVAPAPASAVMSGIIVKMGVLGMIRSVYYLVGADFIRGTWVQTVWMSLALLTVFMGSMLAYREKVMKKRLAYSTVSQASYILFGLSLLQPAAMTGALLHVVFHAVIKACLFLSAGTIIYKTHKTMVADLRGIGKEMPIAIWCYTFASAALIGIPPASGFISKWYLATGALASGIEVFSWLGPVVLLTSALLTAGYLLPITVNGFLPGADYDDSALEKKEPNLTMLIPLLILAALAVVLGLLPGSLTEYITGIVAGVL
;
A
#
# COMPACT_ATOMS: atom_id res chain seq x y z
N MET A 1 -11.61 -11.13 -20.34
CA MET A 1 -11.53 -11.05 -18.86
C MET A 1 -10.81 -9.77 -18.41
N LEU A 2 -9.63 -9.45 -18.96
CA LEU A 2 -8.81 -8.30 -18.54
C LEU A 2 -9.60 -6.97 -18.54
N MET A 3 -10.16 -6.54 -19.67
CA MET A 3 -10.96 -5.31 -19.73
C MET A 3 -12.18 -5.32 -18.80
N LEU A 4 -12.81 -6.48 -18.61
CA LEU A 4 -13.94 -6.58 -17.69
C LEU A 4 -13.51 -6.41 -16.22
N SER A 5 -12.32 -6.88 -15.81
CA SER A 5 -11.81 -6.66 -14.45
C SER A 5 -11.54 -5.20 -14.14
N ILE A 6 -11.34 -4.36 -15.17
CA ILE A 6 -11.11 -2.92 -15.08
C ILE A 6 -12.45 -2.16 -15.19
N LEU A 7 -13.16 -2.37 -16.29
CA LEU A 7 -14.34 -1.56 -16.64
C LEU A 7 -15.59 -1.91 -15.82
N LEU A 8 -15.81 -3.18 -15.49
CA LEU A 8 -17.01 -3.59 -14.74
C LEU A 8 -17.15 -2.84 -13.41
N PRO A 9 -16.16 -2.84 -12.51
CA PRO A 9 -16.28 -2.11 -11.25
C PRO A 9 -16.36 -0.59 -11.46
N MET A 10 -15.68 -0.04 -12.47
CA MET A 10 -15.80 1.40 -12.78
C MET A 10 -17.20 1.75 -13.22
N LEU A 11 -17.78 1.02 -14.15
CA LEU A 11 -19.15 1.24 -14.66
C LEU A 11 -20.18 1.05 -13.54
N LEU A 12 -20.07 -0.03 -12.76
CA LEU A 12 -20.95 -0.25 -11.60
C LEU A 12 -20.85 0.88 -10.58
N GLY A 13 -19.63 1.34 -10.29
CA GLY A 13 -19.41 2.46 -9.38
C GLY A 13 -20.03 3.75 -9.90
N PHE A 14 -19.89 4.07 -11.18
CA PHE A 14 -20.58 5.22 -11.79
C PHE A 14 -22.10 5.06 -11.77
N VAL A 15 -22.65 3.87 -12.06
CA VAL A 15 -24.09 3.61 -11.95
C VAL A 15 -24.57 3.84 -10.51
N VAL A 16 -23.81 3.38 -9.50
CA VAL A 16 -24.11 3.62 -8.08
C VAL A 16 -24.12 5.12 -7.77
N LEU A 17 -23.13 5.87 -8.24
CA LEU A 17 -23.01 7.31 -8.02
C LEU A 17 -24.14 8.11 -8.70
N LEU A 18 -24.46 7.78 -9.96
CA LEU A 18 -25.50 8.47 -10.75
C LEU A 18 -26.89 8.20 -10.21
N LYS A 19 -27.14 7.00 -9.69
CA LYS A 19 -28.43 6.66 -9.09
C LYS A 19 -28.70 7.41 -7.79
N GLY A 20 -27.64 7.74 -7.04
CA GLY A 20 -27.71 8.50 -5.79
C GLY A 20 -28.40 7.74 -4.66
N GLU A 21 -29.73 7.60 -4.70
CA GLU A 21 -30.51 6.91 -3.68
C GLU A 21 -31.01 5.53 -4.13
N PHE A 22 -30.98 4.57 -3.22
CA PHE A 22 -31.49 3.22 -3.43
C PHE A 22 -32.74 3.00 -2.58
N LYS A 23 -33.74 2.30 -3.14
CA LYS A 23 -34.99 1.94 -2.43
C LYS A 23 -34.72 1.15 -1.14
N SER A 24 -33.63 0.40 -1.10
CA SER A 24 -33.21 -0.39 0.06
C SER A 24 -31.68 -0.40 0.15
N ARG A 25 -31.18 -0.25 1.37
CA ARG A 25 -29.75 -0.40 1.68
C ARG A 25 -29.24 -1.77 1.23
N ASN A 26 -30.04 -2.82 1.39
CA ASN A 26 -29.66 -4.18 0.96
C ASN A 26 -29.39 -4.25 -0.54
N THR A 27 -30.16 -3.51 -1.36
CA THR A 27 -29.90 -3.44 -2.81
C THR A 27 -28.55 -2.81 -3.12
N LEU A 28 -28.19 -1.72 -2.43
CA LEU A 28 -26.86 -1.10 -2.57
C LEU A 28 -25.75 -2.09 -2.20
N LEU A 29 -25.89 -2.74 -1.04
CA LEU A 29 -24.87 -3.70 -0.56
C LEU A 29 -24.77 -4.94 -1.46
N THR A 30 -25.88 -5.44 -2.01
CA THR A 30 -25.87 -6.57 -2.94
C THR A 30 -25.15 -6.21 -4.25
N ILE A 31 -25.45 -5.05 -4.83
CA ILE A 31 -24.78 -4.57 -6.05
C ILE A 31 -23.28 -4.37 -5.78
N THR A 32 -22.94 -3.73 -4.67
CA THR A 32 -21.52 -3.49 -4.31
C THR A 32 -20.79 -4.81 -4.08
N GLY A 33 -21.39 -5.73 -3.29
CA GLY A 33 -20.78 -7.03 -2.98
C GLY A 33 -20.61 -7.91 -4.22
N ALA A 34 -21.64 -7.97 -5.07
CA ALA A 34 -21.56 -8.68 -6.35
C ALA A 34 -20.49 -8.05 -7.28
N GLY A 35 -20.42 -6.73 -7.32
CA GLY A 35 -19.40 -6.00 -8.09
C GLY A 35 -17.98 -6.30 -7.60
N LEU A 36 -17.74 -6.26 -6.28
CA LEU A 36 -16.45 -6.60 -5.68
C LEU A 36 -16.06 -8.06 -5.96
N ALA A 37 -16.99 -9.00 -5.75
CA ALA A 37 -16.75 -10.42 -5.96
C ALA A 37 -16.48 -10.74 -7.44
N ALA A 38 -17.29 -10.20 -8.35
CA ALA A 38 -17.12 -10.39 -9.78
C ALA A 38 -15.79 -9.81 -10.28
N THR A 39 -15.42 -8.60 -9.80
CA THR A 39 -14.14 -7.96 -10.14
C THR A 39 -12.95 -8.80 -9.68
N ALA A 40 -12.98 -9.27 -8.44
CA ALA A 40 -11.92 -10.13 -7.91
C ALA A 40 -11.83 -11.46 -8.65
N ALA A 41 -12.97 -12.10 -8.97
CA ALA A 41 -13.00 -13.33 -9.73
C ALA A 41 -12.43 -13.14 -11.16
N LEU A 42 -12.80 -12.06 -11.84
CA LEU A 42 -12.26 -11.70 -13.15
C LEU A 42 -10.75 -11.44 -13.09
N ALA A 43 -10.29 -10.66 -12.10
CA ALA A 43 -8.87 -10.39 -11.91
C ALA A 43 -8.07 -11.66 -11.59
N MET A 44 -8.61 -12.57 -10.76
CA MET A 44 -7.98 -13.87 -10.50
C MET A 44 -7.98 -14.75 -11.75
N GLY A 45 -9.05 -14.72 -12.57
CA GLY A 45 -9.06 -15.39 -13.86
C GLY A 45 -7.96 -14.88 -14.80
N VAL A 46 -7.69 -13.56 -14.78
CA VAL A 46 -6.56 -12.95 -15.53
C VAL A 46 -5.21 -13.41 -14.97
N VAL A 47 -5.06 -13.44 -13.65
CA VAL A 47 -3.82 -13.91 -12.99
C VAL A 47 -3.50 -15.37 -13.34
N LEU A 48 -4.52 -16.22 -13.43
CA LEU A 48 -4.39 -17.65 -13.75
C LEU A 48 -4.27 -17.93 -15.26
N SER A 49 -4.76 -17.04 -16.12
CA SER A 49 -4.52 -17.13 -17.56
C SER A 49 -3.07 -16.75 -17.86
N GLY A 50 -2.40 -17.33 -18.79
CA GLY A 50 -1.02 -17.02 -19.17
C GLY A 50 -0.71 -15.51 -19.30
N GLU A 51 0.40 -15.16 -19.88
CA GLU A 51 0.69 -13.76 -20.25
C GLU A 51 -0.31 -13.33 -21.32
N THR A 52 -0.88 -12.14 -21.14
CA THR A 52 -1.90 -11.58 -22.03
C THR A 52 -1.53 -10.14 -22.33
N GLU A 53 -1.51 -9.78 -23.60
CA GLU A 53 -1.33 -8.41 -24.05
C GLU A 53 -2.60 -7.91 -24.73
N LEU A 54 -2.95 -6.66 -24.50
CA LEU A 54 -4.10 -6.00 -25.10
C LEU A 54 -3.78 -4.57 -25.41
N ALA A 55 -3.50 -4.27 -26.68
CA ALA A 55 -3.34 -2.92 -27.17
C ALA A 55 -4.71 -2.26 -27.39
N LEU A 56 -4.84 -1.00 -26.92
CA LEU A 56 -6.07 -0.23 -27.09
C LEU A 56 -5.87 0.92 -28.08
N PHE A 57 -4.86 1.76 -27.86
CA PHE A 57 -4.68 2.98 -28.62
C PHE A 57 -3.21 3.43 -28.60
N SER A 58 -2.75 4.04 -29.71
CA SER A 58 -1.43 4.67 -29.81
C SER A 58 -1.58 6.14 -30.18
N PHE A 59 -0.94 7.04 -29.42
CA PHE A 59 -0.88 8.48 -29.70
C PHE A 59 0.37 8.88 -30.50
N GLY A 60 1.23 7.93 -30.84
CA GLY A 60 2.49 8.16 -31.55
C GLY A 60 3.64 7.31 -30.99
N LYS A 61 4.88 7.65 -31.35
CA LYS A 61 6.04 6.88 -30.91
C LYS A 61 6.08 6.76 -29.36
N ASN A 62 6.06 5.55 -28.87
CA ASN A 62 6.15 5.19 -27.44
C ASN A 62 4.98 5.67 -26.55
N LEU A 63 3.91 6.26 -27.12
CA LEU A 63 2.78 6.76 -26.35
C LEU A 63 1.56 5.82 -26.49
N ASP A 64 1.77 4.58 -26.14
CA ASP A 64 0.77 3.52 -26.28
C ASP A 64 -0.02 3.32 -24.99
N ILE A 65 -1.34 3.17 -25.14
CA ILE A 65 -2.22 2.69 -24.08
C ILE A 65 -2.48 1.21 -24.34
N TYR A 66 -1.86 0.38 -23.55
CA TYR A 66 -2.01 -1.07 -23.63
C TYR A 66 -1.80 -1.73 -22.27
N PHE A 67 -2.33 -2.93 -22.12
CA PHE A 67 -2.18 -3.76 -20.93
C PHE A 67 -1.31 -4.96 -21.25
N HIS A 68 -0.48 -5.34 -20.30
CA HIS A 68 0.34 -6.55 -20.34
C HIS A 68 0.38 -7.21 -18.98
N VAL A 69 -0.02 -8.46 -18.91
CA VAL A 69 -0.16 -9.21 -17.66
C VAL A 69 1.14 -9.98 -17.39
N ASP A 70 2.08 -9.34 -16.76
CA ASP A 70 3.35 -9.94 -16.36
C ASP A 70 3.32 -10.47 -14.90
N THR A 71 4.37 -11.16 -14.48
CA THR A 71 4.48 -11.77 -13.14
C THR A 71 4.44 -10.74 -12.01
N MET A 72 5.04 -9.55 -12.21
CA MET A 72 5.00 -8.45 -11.25
C MET A 72 3.58 -7.92 -11.09
N GLY A 73 2.88 -7.67 -12.19
CA GLY A 73 1.47 -7.25 -12.18
C GLY A 73 0.56 -8.26 -11.51
N LYS A 74 0.78 -9.56 -11.77
CA LYS A 74 0.04 -10.66 -11.12
C LYS A 74 0.20 -10.64 -9.59
N LEU A 75 1.42 -10.46 -9.07
CA LEU A 75 1.67 -10.34 -7.63
C LEU A 75 0.84 -9.22 -7.00
N PHE A 76 0.91 -8.02 -7.60
CA PHE A 76 0.16 -6.88 -7.10
C PHE A 76 -1.35 -7.03 -7.26
N ALA A 77 -1.83 -7.64 -8.35
CA ALA A 77 -3.26 -7.89 -8.57
C ALA A 77 -3.88 -8.79 -7.49
N VAL A 78 -3.18 -9.86 -7.07
CA VAL A 78 -3.62 -10.74 -5.98
C VAL A 78 -3.77 -9.93 -4.68
N VAL A 79 -2.75 -9.15 -4.33
CA VAL A 79 -2.76 -8.35 -3.09
C VAL A 79 -3.86 -7.28 -3.11
N VAL A 80 -4.01 -6.57 -4.24
CA VAL A 80 -5.04 -5.55 -4.43
C VAL A 80 -6.42 -6.15 -4.22
N ASN A 81 -6.77 -7.20 -4.98
CA ASN A 81 -8.11 -7.77 -4.96
C ASN A 81 -8.45 -8.41 -3.61
N ALA A 82 -7.51 -9.13 -2.98
CA ALA A 82 -7.73 -9.75 -1.68
C ALA A 82 -8.02 -8.71 -0.58
N VAL A 83 -7.17 -7.71 -0.45
CA VAL A 83 -7.33 -6.68 0.60
C VAL A 83 -8.52 -5.78 0.32
N TRP A 84 -8.76 -5.42 -0.96
CA TRP A 84 -9.87 -4.54 -1.34
C TRP A 84 -11.22 -5.17 -1.04
N VAL A 85 -11.41 -6.45 -1.38
CA VAL A 85 -12.66 -7.18 -1.09
C VAL A 85 -12.89 -7.30 0.41
N LEU A 86 -11.87 -7.69 1.19
CA LEU A 86 -12.00 -7.84 2.64
C LEU A 86 -12.34 -6.52 3.33
N ALA A 87 -11.69 -5.42 2.94
CA ALA A 87 -12.01 -4.09 3.47
C ALA A 87 -13.38 -3.61 3.00
N GLY A 88 -13.82 -3.99 1.80
CA GLY A 88 -15.16 -3.71 1.28
C GLY A 88 -16.26 -4.43 2.06
N VAL A 89 -16.08 -5.72 2.38
CA VAL A 89 -17.01 -6.48 3.23
C VAL A 89 -17.09 -5.86 4.62
N TYR A 90 -15.97 -5.50 5.22
CA TYR A 90 -15.93 -4.78 6.49
C TYR A 90 -16.71 -3.45 6.41
N ALA A 91 -16.57 -2.72 5.29
CA ALA A 91 -17.24 -1.44 5.10
C ALA A 91 -18.78 -1.56 5.11
N PHE A 92 -19.36 -2.72 4.74
CA PHE A 92 -20.79 -2.94 4.76
C PHE A 92 -21.43 -2.69 6.15
N GLU A 93 -20.73 -3.00 7.20
CA GLU A 93 -21.20 -2.69 8.54
C GLU A 93 -20.71 -1.31 9.01
N TYR A 94 -19.41 -1.02 8.81
CA TYR A 94 -18.82 0.22 9.28
C TYR A 94 -19.55 1.47 8.78
N MET A 95 -19.96 1.46 7.50
CA MET A 95 -20.59 2.62 6.86
C MET A 95 -22.04 2.89 7.33
N LYS A 96 -22.65 2.01 8.14
CA LYS A 96 -23.98 2.26 8.72
C LYS A 96 -24.04 3.53 9.58
N HIS A 97 -22.93 3.88 10.23
CA HIS A 97 -22.83 5.06 11.09
C HIS A 97 -22.30 6.29 10.36
N GLU A 98 -21.86 6.09 9.10
CA GLU A 98 -21.42 7.18 8.24
C GLU A 98 -22.58 7.62 7.31
N GLN A 99 -22.64 8.89 7.02
CA GLN A 99 -23.60 9.40 6.04
C GLN A 99 -23.10 9.12 4.60
N GLU A 100 -24.02 9.17 3.61
CA GLU A 100 -23.66 9.08 2.20
C GLU A 100 -22.96 7.76 1.79
N GLU A 101 -23.45 6.62 2.27
CA GLU A 101 -22.91 5.29 1.93
C GLU A 101 -22.82 5.05 0.42
N THR A 102 -23.81 5.51 -0.35
CA THR A 102 -23.85 5.36 -1.82
C THR A 102 -22.64 6.01 -2.48
N ARG A 103 -22.27 7.22 -2.03
CA ARG A 103 -21.07 7.91 -2.52
C ARG A 103 -19.82 7.13 -2.18
N PHE A 104 -19.68 6.62 -0.96
CA PHE A 104 -18.55 5.83 -0.55
C PHE A 104 -18.38 4.58 -1.42
N PHE A 105 -19.45 3.76 -1.53
CA PHE A 105 -19.37 2.51 -2.29
C PHE A 105 -19.20 2.73 -3.79
N GLY A 106 -19.79 3.80 -4.34
CA GLY A 106 -19.60 4.17 -5.73
C GLY A 106 -18.13 4.45 -6.05
N PHE A 107 -17.48 5.36 -5.30
CA PHE A 107 -16.04 5.63 -5.48
C PHE A 107 -15.17 4.43 -5.13
N TYR A 108 -15.56 3.63 -4.15
CA TYR A 108 -14.83 2.41 -3.77
C TYR A 108 -14.75 1.41 -4.93
N LEU A 109 -15.86 1.21 -5.66
CA LEU A 109 -15.91 0.37 -6.86
C LEU A 109 -15.10 0.98 -8.01
N VAL A 110 -15.24 2.29 -8.28
CA VAL A 110 -14.49 2.94 -9.36
C VAL A 110 -12.99 2.83 -9.13
N VAL A 111 -12.51 3.08 -7.92
CA VAL A 111 -11.09 2.96 -7.57
C VAL A 111 -10.60 1.52 -7.69
N HIS A 112 -11.43 0.52 -7.38
CA HIS A 112 -11.07 -0.90 -7.55
C HIS A 112 -10.72 -1.23 -9.01
N GLY A 113 -11.56 -0.80 -9.96
CA GLY A 113 -11.27 -0.97 -11.39
C GLY A 113 -10.02 -0.21 -11.84
N THR A 114 -9.85 1.02 -11.33
CA THR A 114 -8.66 1.83 -11.61
C THR A 114 -7.37 1.13 -11.14
N LEU A 115 -7.40 0.48 -9.99
CA LEU A 115 -6.25 -0.28 -9.48
C LEU A 115 -5.94 -1.50 -10.33
N ASN A 116 -6.95 -2.22 -10.84
CA ASN A 116 -6.72 -3.32 -11.78
C ASN A 116 -6.11 -2.80 -13.09
N GLY A 117 -6.56 -1.66 -13.61
CA GLY A 117 -5.94 -1.04 -14.77
C GLY A 117 -4.48 -0.64 -14.54
N LEU A 118 -4.15 -0.22 -13.33
CA LEU A 118 -2.80 0.18 -12.94
C LEU A 118 -1.85 -1.02 -12.84
N VAL A 119 -2.26 -2.09 -12.17
CA VAL A 119 -1.39 -3.27 -11.97
C VAL A 119 -1.15 -4.08 -13.25
N PHE A 120 -2.09 -4.02 -14.19
CA PHE A 120 -1.98 -4.66 -15.50
C PHE A 120 -1.47 -3.74 -16.61
N ALA A 121 -1.05 -2.52 -16.31
CA ALA A 121 -0.46 -1.61 -17.30
C ALA A 121 0.80 -2.23 -17.93
N GLY A 122 0.87 -2.21 -19.27
CA GLY A 122 2.00 -2.75 -20.03
C GLY A 122 3.16 -1.77 -20.20
N GLY A 123 2.90 -0.47 -20.05
CA GLY A 123 3.91 0.59 -20.17
C GLY A 123 3.63 1.78 -19.28
N MET A 124 4.63 2.69 -19.24
CA MET A 124 4.59 3.83 -18.32
C MET A 124 3.44 4.80 -18.61
N VAL A 125 3.03 4.95 -19.86
CA VAL A 125 1.92 5.86 -20.23
C VAL A 125 0.59 5.34 -19.67
N THR A 126 0.30 4.05 -19.87
CA THR A 126 -0.90 3.40 -19.29
C THR A 126 -0.86 3.44 -17.78
N TYR A 127 0.30 3.14 -17.19
CA TYR A 127 0.50 3.20 -15.74
C TYR A 127 0.21 4.60 -15.19
N TYR A 128 0.78 5.63 -15.81
CA TYR A 128 0.60 7.03 -15.41
C TYR A 128 -0.87 7.47 -15.48
N LEU A 129 -1.56 7.11 -16.55
CA LEU A 129 -2.99 7.40 -16.70
C LEU A 129 -3.81 6.83 -15.55
N PHE A 130 -3.66 5.54 -15.24
CA PHE A 130 -4.38 4.90 -14.15
C PHE A 130 -3.90 5.35 -12.76
N TYR A 131 -2.64 5.74 -12.62
CA TYR A 131 -2.09 6.32 -11.39
C TYR A 131 -2.73 7.67 -11.06
N GLU A 132 -2.93 8.52 -12.06
CA GLU A 132 -3.66 9.79 -11.88
C GLU A 132 -5.14 9.55 -11.59
N LEU A 133 -5.80 8.68 -12.35
CA LEU A 133 -7.19 8.31 -12.10
C LEU A 133 -7.37 7.78 -10.66
N MET A 134 -6.49 6.89 -10.19
CA MET A 134 -6.50 6.41 -8.80
C MET A 134 -6.37 7.56 -7.81
N SER A 135 -5.45 8.50 -8.08
CA SER A 135 -5.21 9.64 -7.19
C SER A 135 -6.44 10.54 -7.06
N LEU A 136 -7.06 10.89 -8.20
CA LEU A 136 -8.24 11.75 -8.23
C LEU A 136 -9.48 11.06 -7.65
N LEU A 137 -9.73 9.82 -8.05
CA LEU A 137 -10.95 9.08 -7.68
C LEU A 137 -10.93 8.55 -6.23
N SER A 138 -9.75 8.48 -5.59
CA SER A 138 -9.64 8.14 -4.16
C SER A 138 -9.82 9.34 -3.21
N VAL A 139 -9.73 10.59 -3.71
CA VAL A 139 -9.96 11.79 -2.88
C VAL A 139 -11.32 11.77 -2.15
N PRO A 140 -12.45 11.42 -2.81
CA PRO A 140 -13.76 11.35 -2.14
C PRO A 140 -13.82 10.35 -0.99
N LEU A 141 -13.01 9.30 -0.99
CA LEU A 141 -12.92 8.35 0.13
C LEU A 141 -12.28 8.99 1.38
N ILE A 142 -11.36 9.96 1.19
CA ILE A 142 -10.73 10.71 2.28
C ILE A 142 -11.65 11.81 2.78
N LEU A 143 -12.30 12.55 1.85
CA LEU A 143 -13.19 13.66 2.14
C LEU A 143 -14.57 13.20 2.65
N HIS A 144 -14.77 11.92 2.92
CA HIS A 144 -16.10 11.31 3.06
C HIS A 144 -17.02 12.08 4.00
N ASN A 145 -16.57 12.43 5.20
CA ASN A 145 -17.40 13.14 6.19
C ASN A 145 -17.50 14.66 5.97
N ARG A 146 -16.81 15.22 4.96
CA ARG A 146 -16.82 16.65 4.58
C ARG A 146 -16.51 17.63 5.72
N SER A 147 -15.94 17.18 6.83
CA SER A 147 -15.48 18.09 7.89
C SER A 147 -14.33 18.97 7.39
N LYS A 148 -14.08 20.09 8.07
CA LYS A 148 -12.95 20.98 7.71
C LYS A 148 -11.62 20.23 7.71
N GLU A 149 -11.43 19.32 8.66
CA GLU A 149 -10.24 18.47 8.80
C GLU A 149 -10.16 17.46 7.64
N ALA A 150 -11.27 16.85 7.23
CA ALA A 150 -11.32 15.92 6.10
C ALA A 150 -11.01 16.64 4.78
N ILE A 151 -11.60 17.83 4.56
CA ILE A 151 -11.31 18.65 3.39
C ILE A 151 -9.81 18.99 3.35
N LYS A 152 -9.23 19.46 4.46
CA LYS A 152 -7.80 19.74 4.56
C LYS A 152 -6.94 18.49 4.29
N GLY A 153 -7.35 17.33 4.82
CA GLY A 153 -6.66 16.06 4.62
C GLY A 153 -6.69 15.61 3.16
N GLY A 154 -7.87 15.67 2.51
CA GLY A 154 -8.05 15.31 1.12
C GLY A 154 -7.36 16.27 0.14
N LEU A 155 -7.43 17.58 0.38
CA LEU A 155 -6.71 18.56 -0.44
C LEU A 155 -5.19 18.41 -0.30
N LYS A 156 -4.70 18.13 0.91
CA LYS A 156 -3.27 17.85 1.12
C LYS A 156 -2.84 16.59 0.38
N TYR A 157 -3.62 15.51 0.45
CA TYR A 157 -3.39 14.30 -0.33
C TYR A 157 -3.34 14.59 -1.83
N LEU A 158 -4.33 15.34 -2.35
CA LEU A 158 -4.41 15.70 -3.76
C LEU A 158 -3.20 16.53 -4.21
N PHE A 159 -2.86 17.59 -3.45
CA PHE A 159 -1.72 18.46 -3.77
C PHE A 159 -0.40 17.67 -3.82
N TYR A 160 -0.13 16.84 -2.81
CA TYR A 160 1.06 15.99 -2.80
C TYR A 160 1.06 15.00 -3.98
N SER A 161 -0.09 14.38 -4.28
CA SER A 161 -0.22 13.43 -5.39
C SER A 161 0.06 14.09 -6.74
N LEU A 162 -0.53 15.26 -7.01
CA LEU A 162 -0.30 16.01 -8.23
C LEU A 162 1.17 16.43 -8.36
N PHE A 163 1.78 16.93 -7.28
CA PHE A 163 3.20 17.27 -7.28
C PHE A 163 4.07 16.06 -7.68
N GLY A 164 3.80 14.89 -7.06
CA GLY A 164 4.52 13.66 -7.42
C GLY A 164 4.30 13.25 -8.87
N ALA A 165 3.07 13.37 -9.36
CA ALA A 165 2.72 13.02 -10.72
C ALA A 165 3.40 13.92 -11.75
N TYR A 166 3.53 15.22 -11.51
CA TYR A 166 4.30 16.11 -12.37
C TYR A 166 5.79 15.75 -12.45
N LEU A 167 6.38 15.27 -11.34
CA LEU A 167 7.76 14.76 -11.37
C LEU A 167 7.88 13.49 -12.21
N VAL A 168 6.88 12.60 -12.18
CA VAL A 168 6.83 11.41 -13.02
C VAL A 168 6.61 11.80 -14.47
N LEU A 169 5.70 12.74 -14.77
CA LEU A 169 5.44 13.23 -16.12
C LEU A 169 6.70 13.85 -16.74
N PHE A 170 7.45 14.63 -15.97
CA PHE A 170 8.76 15.12 -16.38
C PHE A 170 9.68 13.96 -16.78
N GLY A 171 9.71 12.90 -15.98
CA GLY A 171 10.47 11.68 -16.32
C GLY A 171 10.00 11.03 -17.62
N ILE A 172 8.70 10.88 -17.83
CA ILE A 172 8.11 10.30 -19.05
C ILE A 172 8.51 11.10 -20.29
N PHE A 173 8.51 12.43 -20.20
CA PHE A 173 8.91 13.30 -21.31
C PHE A 173 10.34 13.02 -21.76
N PHE A 174 11.29 12.91 -20.81
CA PHE A 174 12.68 12.60 -21.15
C PHE A 174 12.88 11.16 -21.60
N LEU A 175 12.24 10.19 -20.93
CA LEU A 175 12.30 8.78 -21.32
C LEU A 175 11.78 8.58 -22.75
N ASN A 176 10.73 9.28 -23.17
CA ASN A 176 10.23 9.20 -24.53
C ASN A 176 11.28 9.60 -25.60
N ARG A 177 12.26 10.42 -25.21
CA ARG A 177 13.36 10.86 -26.09
C ARG A 177 14.60 9.97 -25.99
N PHE A 178 14.93 9.45 -24.81
CA PHE A 178 16.19 8.78 -24.51
C PHE A 178 16.05 7.26 -24.34
N ALA A 179 14.84 6.73 -24.44
CA ALA A 179 14.58 5.30 -24.39
C ALA A 179 14.04 4.78 -25.74
N ASP A 180 14.31 3.54 -26.05
CA ASP A 180 13.78 2.86 -27.23
C ASP A 180 12.27 2.67 -27.12
N SER A 181 11.77 2.43 -25.88
CA SER A 181 10.37 2.19 -25.58
C SER A 181 10.02 2.66 -24.17
N LEU A 182 8.73 2.97 -23.95
CA LEU A 182 8.12 3.15 -22.62
C LEU A 182 7.40 1.88 -22.13
N ALA A 183 7.56 0.75 -22.81
CA ALA A 183 7.12 -0.57 -22.39
C ALA A 183 7.89 -1.02 -21.14
N PHE A 184 7.24 -1.83 -20.28
CA PHE A 184 7.90 -2.39 -19.13
C PHE A 184 8.71 -3.64 -19.53
N LEU A 185 9.99 -3.42 -19.81
CA LEU A 185 10.94 -4.47 -20.18
C LEU A 185 11.99 -4.63 -19.07
N PRO A 186 12.17 -5.84 -18.51
CA PRO A 186 13.19 -6.09 -17.49
C PRO A 186 14.60 -5.65 -17.94
N GLY A 187 15.34 -5.03 -17.04
CA GLY A 187 16.70 -4.54 -17.31
C GLY A 187 16.78 -3.10 -17.84
N GLY A 188 15.64 -2.53 -18.26
CA GLY A 188 15.59 -1.15 -18.75
C GLY A 188 15.45 -1.02 -20.27
N THR A 189 15.09 0.17 -20.72
CA THR A 189 14.83 0.51 -22.14
C THR A 189 15.63 1.73 -22.61
N LEU A 190 16.57 2.24 -21.81
CA LEU A 190 17.40 3.38 -22.22
C LEU A 190 18.23 3.02 -23.45
N ASP A 191 18.19 3.88 -24.49
CA ASP A 191 19.08 3.78 -25.64
C ASP A 191 20.48 4.28 -25.27
N PRO A 192 21.51 3.41 -25.23
CA PRO A 192 22.85 3.83 -24.85
C PRO A 192 23.43 4.92 -25.76
N ALA A 193 23.06 4.93 -27.04
CA ALA A 193 23.54 5.94 -27.99
C ALA A 193 22.92 7.31 -27.75
N ALA A 194 21.62 7.36 -27.42
CA ALA A 194 20.92 8.60 -27.09
C ALA A 194 21.35 9.16 -25.73
N VAL A 195 21.65 8.29 -24.77
CA VAL A 195 22.06 8.67 -23.40
C VAL A 195 23.53 9.14 -23.37
N ALA A 196 24.38 8.69 -24.31
CA ALA A 196 25.79 9.07 -24.36
C ALA A 196 25.98 10.60 -24.34
N GLY A 197 26.73 11.09 -23.34
CA GLY A 197 26.93 12.53 -23.06
C GLY A 197 25.78 13.22 -22.31
N ASN A 198 24.67 12.52 -22.02
CA ASN A 198 23.52 13.01 -21.28
C ASN A 198 23.28 12.24 -19.97
N GLU A 199 24.25 11.46 -19.50
CA GLU A 199 24.11 10.56 -18.35
C GLU A 199 23.71 11.33 -17.08
N LYS A 200 24.30 12.52 -16.86
CA LYS A 200 23.96 13.39 -15.71
C LYS A 200 22.50 13.85 -15.75
N LEU A 201 22.00 14.20 -16.92
CA LEU A 201 20.59 14.57 -17.11
C LEU A 201 19.69 13.37 -16.81
N MET A 202 20.02 12.19 -17.34
CA MET A 202 19.22 10.99 -17.14
C MET A 202 19.23 10.50 -15.68
N LEU A 203 20.30 10.72 -14.93
CA LEU A 203 20.31 10.49 -13.48
C LEU A 203 19.35 11.44 -12.75
N VAL A 204 19.28 12.71 -13.14
CA VAL A 204 18.29 13.67 -12.58
C VAL A 204 16.87 13.24 -12.94
N VAL A 205 16.64 12.77 -14.16
CA VAL A 205 15.34 12.24 -14.61
C VAL A 205 14.95 11.01 -13.78
N ALA A 206 15.84 10.04 -13.62
CA ALA A 206 15.61 8.86 -12.80
C ALA A 206 15.28 9.25 -11.35
N PHE A 207 16.03 10.17 -10.76
CA PHE A 207 15.79 10.66 -9.40
C PHE A 207 14.45 11.39 -9.28
N SER A 208 14.05 12.18 -10.28
CA SER A 208 12.75 12.87 -10.27
C SER A 208 11.58 11.87 -10.27
N MET A 209 11.69 10.76 -11.01
CA MET A 209 10.68 9.69 -11.01
C MET A 209 10.63 8.96 -9.67
N ILE A 210 11.81 8.65 -9.09
CA ILE A 210 11.90 8.06 -7.74
C ILE A 210 11.23 8.98 -6.72
N LEU A 211 11.50 10.27 -6.73
CA LEU A 211 10.85 11.24 -5.84
C LEU A 211 9.34 11.33 -6.11
N GLY A 212 8.93 11.38 -7.37
CA GLY A 212 7.53 11.47 -7.77
C GLY A 212 6.70 10.32 -7.22
N PHE A 213 7.14 9.08 -7.42
CA PHE A 213 6.47 7.89 -6.85
C PHE A 213 6.63 7.79 -5.34
N SER A 214 7.72 8.32 -4.77
CA SER A 214 7.94 8.37 -3.33
C SER A 214 6.91 9.20 -2.58
N VAL A 215 6.30 10.18 -3.23
CA VAL A 215 5.18 10.94 -2.64
C VAL A 215 4.07 10.00 -2.19
N LYS A 216 3.64 9.10 -3.09
CA LYS A 216 2.57 8.14 -2.77
C LYS A 216 3.04 7.09 -1.77
N ALA A 217 4.30 6.64 -1.88
CA ALA A 217 4.90 5.70 -0.94
C ALA A 217 5.18 6.33 0.46
N GLY A 218 5.13 7.66 0.58
CA GLY A 218 5.28 8.37 1.86
C GLY A 218 6.73 8.53 2.33
N MET A 219 7.71 8.61 1.43
CA MET A 219 9.11 8.86 1.79
C MET A 219 9.32 10.33 2.21
N PHE A 220 10.18 10.55 3.19
CA PHE A 220 10.61 11.90 3.60
C PHE A 220 11.32 12.62 2.43
N PRO A 221 11.05 13.91 2.23
CA PRO A 221 10.18 14.82 3.01
C PRO A 221 8.70 14.82 2.57
N LEU A 222 8.30 13.94 1.66
CA LEU A 222 7.01 13.97 0.94
C LEU A 222 5.90 13.13 1.63
N HIS A 223 6.09 12.73 2.88
CA HIS A 223 5.21 11.82 3.65
C HIS A 223 4.01 12.49 4.34
N ALA A 224 4.01 13.82 4.45
CA ALA A 224 3.17 14.55 5.39
C ALA A 224 1.65 14.49 5.10
N TRP A 225 1.24 13.98 3.95
CA TRP A 225 -0.17 13.76 3.63
C TRP A 225 -0.75 12.55 4.39
N LEU A 226 0.05 11.48 4.60
CA LEU A 226 -0.38 10.24 5.26
C LEU A 226 -0.94 10.49 6.67
N PRO A 227 -0.20 11.11 7.62
CA PRO A 227 -0.69 11.34 8.96
C PRO A 227 -1.80 12.41 9.03
N THR A 228 -2.08 13.11 7.93
CA THR A 228 -3.19 14.08 7.84
C THR A 228 -4.46 13.42 7.27
N ALA A 229 -4.33 12.57 6.26
CA ALA A 229 -5.46 11.92 5.59
C ALA A 229 -6.05 10.75 6.38
N HIS A 230 -5.22 9.88 6.97
CA HIS A 230 -5.68 8.67 7.64
C HIS A 230 -6.59 8.90 8.86
N PRO A 231 -6.36 9.90 9.75
CA PRO A 231 -7.24 10.11 10.89
C PRO A 231 -8.67 10.47 10.50
N VAL A 232 -8.85 11.20 9.40
CA VAL A 232 -10.15 11.76 8.96
C VAL A 232 -10.91 10.84 8.00
N ALA A 233 -10.21 9.97 7.26
CA ALA A 233 -10.85 9.02 6.36
C ALA A 233 -11.58 7.90 7.15
N PRO A 234 -12.70 7.34 6.66
CA PRO A 234 -13.30 6.12 7.21
C PRO A 234 -12.28 4.99 7.34
N ALA A 235 -12.44 4.11 8.34
CA ALA A 235 -11.46 3.06 8.60
C ALA A 235 -11.22 2.12 7.40
N PRO A 236 -12.25 1.65 6.66
CA PRO A 236 -12.01 0.85 5.46
C PRO A 236 -11.24 1.61 4.38
N ALA A 237 -11.48 2.92 4.20
CA ALA A 237 -10.66 3.75 3.30
C ALA A 237 -9.21 3.85 3.78
N SER A 238 -8.98 4.06 5.08
CA SER A 238 -7.63 4.07 5.67
C SER A 238 -6.91 2.73 5.50
N ALA A 239 -7.61 1.59 5.63
CA ALA A 239 -7.05 0.27 5.43
C ALA A 239 -6.52 0.07 4.00
N VAL A 240 -7.33 0.40 2.99
CA VAL A 240 -6.91 0.26 1.59
C VAL A 240 -5.91 1.33 1.15
N MET A 241 -5.96 2.53 1.71
CA MET A 241 -4.94 3.56 1.45
C MET A 241 -3.56 3.09 1.91
N SER A 242 -3.44 2.61 3.14
CA SER A 242 -2.19 2.10 3.69
C SER A 242 -1.80 0.75 3.07
N GLY A 243 -2.76 -0.16 2.94
CA GLY A 243 -2.56 -1.50 2.41
C GLY A 243 -2.24 -1.55 0.92
N ILE A 244 -2.88 -0.70 0.10
CA ILE A 244 -2.85 -0.81 -1.37
C ILE A 244 -2.35 0.47 -2.04
N ILE A 245 -2.99 1.63 -1.82
CA ILE A 245 -2.70 2.86 -2.60
C ILE A 245 -1.23 3.28 -2.46
N VAL A 246 -0.65 3.17 -1.25
CA VAL A 246 0.79 3.41 -1.00
C VAL A 246 1.67 2.49 -1.86
N LYS A 247 1.27 1.22 -2.06
CA LYS A 247 2.03 0.25 -2.86
C LYS A 247 1.98 0.53 -4.36
N MET A 248 1.02 1.31 -4.83
CA MET A 248 1.02 1.78 -6.23
C MET A 248 2.18 2.75 -6.48
N GLY A 249 2.55 3.58 -5.51
CA GLY A 249 3.81 4.34 -5.58
C GLY A 249 5.05 3.45 -5.62
N VAL A 250 5.05 2.37 -4.82
CA VAL A 250 6.14 1.38 -4.84
C VAL A 250 6.23 0.67 -6.19
N LEU A 251 5.09 0.22 -6.74
CA LEU A 251 5.06 -0.43 -8.06
C LEU A 251 5.55 0.51 -9.17
N GLY A 252 5.13 1.79 -9.15
CA GLY A 252 5.61 2.78 -10.10
C GLY A 252 7.13 3.00 -10.02
N MET A 253 7.68 2.97 -8.81
CA MET A 253 9.13 3.05 -8.61
C MET A 253 9.85 1.80 -9.16
N ILE A 254 9.31 0.59 -8.90
CA ILE A 254 9.85 -0.65 -9.47
C ILE A 254 9.84 -0.57 -10.99
N ARG A 255 8.71 -0.19 -11.60
CA ARG A 255 8.57 -0.06 -13.06
C ARG A 255 9.54 0.99 -13.63
N SER A 256 9.74 2.11 -12.95
CA SER A 256 10.67 3.15 -13.41
C SER A 256 12.13 2.70 -13.33
N VAL A 257 12.53 2.15 -12.19
CA VAL A 257 13.95 1.84 -11.92
C VAL A 257 14.38 0.57 -12.64
N TYR A 258 13.57 -0.49 -12.55
CA TYR A 258 14.03 -1.81 -13.01
C TYR A 258 13.56 -2.18 -14.43
N TYR A 259 12.54 -1.48 -14.96
CA TYR A 259 11.96 -1.80 -16.26
C TYR A 259 12.16 -0.71 -17.31
N LEU A 260 12.49 0.52 -16.93
CA LEU A 260 12.71 1.62 -17.87
C LEU A 260 14.13 2.17 -17.82
N VAL A 261 14.59 2.59 -16.63
CA VAL A 261 15.93 3.19 -16.48
C VAL A 261 17.01 2.09 -16.47
N GLY A 262 16.73 0.94 -15.88
CA GLY A 262 17.70 -0.11 -15.63
C GLY A 262 18.42 0.09 -14.28
N ALA A 263 18.47 -0.98 -13.47
CA ALA A 263 19.12 -0.94 -12.16
C ALA A 263 20.60 -0.59 -12.25
N ASP A 264 21.30 -1.09 -13.27
CA ASP A 264 22.74 -0.88 -13.46
C ASP A 264 23.08 0.57 -13.83
N PHE A 265 22.17 1.29 -14.47
CA PHE A 265 22.38 2.71 -14.79
C PHE A 265 22.49 3.59 -13.55
N ILE A 266 21.77 3.26 -12.47
CA ILE A 266 21.83 4.03 -11.22
C ILE A 266 22.75 3.43 -10.18
N ARG A 267 23.23 2.20 -10.37
CA ARG A 267 24.12 1.49 -9.44
C ARG A 267 25.43 2.25 -9.22
N GLY A 268 25.80 2.46 -7.97
CA GLY A 268 27.03 3.18 -7.58
C GLY A 268 26.97 4.70 -7.82
N THR A 269 25.83 5.24 -8.27
CA THR A 269 25.68 6.68 -8.49
C THR A 269 25.13 7.41 -7.26
N TRP A 270 25.17 8.74 -7.31
CA TRP A 270 24.58 9.59 -6.28
C TRP A 270 23.06 9.35 -6.12
N VAL A 271 22.34 8.94 -7.17
CA VAL A 271 20.91 8.63 -7.14
C VAL A 271 20.64 7.48 -6.17
N GLN A 272 21.39 6.40 -6.28
CA GLN A 272 21.28 5.25 -5.39
C GLN A 272 21.57 5.66 -3.93
N THR A 273 22.66 6.39 -3.70
CA THR A 273 23.09 6.83 -2.36
C THR A 273 22.04 7.72 -1.70
N VAL A 274 21.50 8.70 -2.42
CA VAL A 274 20.47 9.61 -1.89
C VAL A 274 19.18 8.85 -1.63
N TRP A 275 18.77 7.95 -2.51
CA TRP A 275 17.56 7.14 -2.32
C TRP A 275 17.67 6.25 -1.07
N MET A 276 18.78 5.51 -0.89
CA MET A 276 19.03 4.72 0.31
C MET A 276 18.99 5.58 1.58
N SER A 277 19.66 6.74 1.55
CA SER A 277 19.71 7.67 2.69
C SER A 277 18.32 8.17 3.08
N LEU A 278 17.52 8.63 2.11
CA LEU A 278 16.15 9.11 2.35
C LEU A 278 15.23 7.99 2.85
N ALA A 279 15.38 6.78 2.31
CA ALA A 279 14.60 5.62 2.75
C ALA A 279 14.93 5.25 4.20
N LEU A 280 16.20 5.13 4.59
CA LEU A 280 16.61 4.81 5.97
C LEU A 280 16.24 5.91 6.96
N LEU A 281 16.44 7.18 6.58
CA LEU A 281 15.99 8.32 7.38
C LEU A 281 14.48 8.23 7.64
N THR A 282 13.70 7.87 6.61
CA THR A 282 12.24 7.74 6.73
C THR A 282 11.83 6.55 7.60
N VAL A 283 12.54 5.43 7.51
CA VAL A 283 12.32 4.26 8.38
C VAL A 283 12.43 4.67 9.86
N PHE A 284 13.53 5.34 10.22
CA PHE A 284 13.77 5.77 11.59
C PHE A 284 12.80 6.86 12.05
N MET A 285 12.70 7.94 11.28
CA MET A 285 11.84 9.09 11.58
C MET A 285 10.36 8.67 11.71
N GLY A 286 9.86 7.87 10.76
CA GLY A 286 8.48 7.38 10.79
C GLY A 286 8.16 6.56 12.04
N SER A 287 9.09 5.70 12.48
CA SER A 287 8.95 4.93 13.72
C SER A 287 8.98 5.81 14.97
N MET A 288 9.87 6.80 15.01
CA MET A 288 9.95 7.77 16.12
C MET A 288 8.67 8.61 16.23
N LEU A 289 8.14 9.08 15.09
CA LEU A 289 6.90 9.84 15.08
C LEU A 289 5.69 8.97 15.47
N ALA A 290 5.65 7.71 15.03
CA ALA A 290 4.63 6.75 15.47
C ALA A 290 4.69 6.49 16.97
N TYR A 291 5.88 6.36 17.54
CA TYR A 291 6.07 6.15 18.98
C TYR A 291 5.54 7.32 19.82
N ARG A 292 5.74 8.56 19.37
CA ARG A 292 5.31 9.78 20.06
C ARG A 292 3.83 10.12 19.87
N GLU A 293 3.20 9.58 18.83
CA GLU A 293 1.83 9.95 18.45
C GLU A 293 0.79 9.31 19.39
N LYS A 294 -0.17 10.11 19.82
CA LYS A 294 -1.21 9.71 20.79
C LYS A 294 -2.51 9.26 20.13
N VAL A 295 -2.81 9.74 18.93
CA VAL A 295 -4.01 9.37 18.17
C VAL A 295 -3.78 8.07 17.43
N MET A 296 -4.61 7.04 17.66
CA MET A 296 -4.41 5.67 17.18
C MET A 296 -4.24 5.60 15.65
N LYS A 297 -5.16 6.15 14.86
CA LYS A 297 -5.08 6.12 13.40
C LYS A 297 -3.87 6.90 12.85
N LYS A 298 -3.50 8.00 13.50
CA LYS A 298 -2.34 8.79 13.10
C LYS A 298 -1.02 8.10 13.44
N ARG A 299 -0.97 7.38 14.57
CA ARG A 299 0.13 6.47 14.93
C ARG A 299 0.33 5.40 13.85
N LEU A 300 -0.76 4.75 13.43
CA LEU A 300 -0.73 3.77 12.34
C LEU A 300 -0.31 4.38 11.00
N ALA A 301 -0.65 5.64 10.72
CA ALA A 301 -0.22 6.35 9.53
C ALA A 301 1.31 6.59 9.51
N TYR A 302 1.90 7.08 10.61
CA TYR A 302 3.36 7.20 10.73
C TYR A 302 4.06 5.84 10.65
N SER A 303 3.46 4.80 11.23
CA SER A 303 3.92 3.43 11.06
C SER A 303 3.88 2.98 9.59
N THR A 304 2.92 3.46 8.78
CA THR A 304 2.91 3.20 7.32
C THR A 304 4.06 3.90 6.61
N VAL A 305 4.36 5.15 6.97
CA VAL A 305 5.52 5.91 6.47
C VAL A 305 6.81 5.13 6.70
N SER A 306 7.03 4.65 7.92
CA SER A 306 8.20 3.84 8.26
C SER A 306 8.25 2.54 7.45
N GLN A 307 7.19 1.72 7.51
CA GLN A 307 7.19 0.37 6.93
C GLN A 307 7.18 0.39 5.38
N ALA A 308 6.56 1.38 4.73
CA ALA A 308 6.70 1.54 3.29
C ALA A 308 8.16 1.85 2.91
N SER A 309 8.88 2.59 3.75
CA SER A 309 10.29 2.89 3.51
C SER A 309 11.24 1.71 3.75
N TYR A 310 10.82 0.66 4.48
CA TYR A 310 11.55 -0.63 4.45
C TYR A 310 11.58 -1.20 3.03
N ILE A 311 10.45 -1.13 2.31
CA ILE A 311 10.37 -1.58 0.92
C ILE A 311 11.29 -0.74 0.05
N LEU A 312 11.21 0.59 0.18
CA LEU A 312 12.03 1.53 -0.61
C LEU A 312 13.52 1.33 -0.38
N PHE A 313 13.92 1.09 0.87
CA PHE A 313 15.31 0.77 1.20
C PHE A 313 15.76 -0.55 0.55
N GLY A 314 14.94 -1.62 0.65
CA GLY A 314 15.25 -2.89 -0.01
C GLY A 314 15.40 -2.77 -1.52
N LEU A 315 14.54 -1.97 -2.16
CA LEU A 315 14.63 -1.69 -3.59
C LEU A 315 15.89 -0.87 -3.93
N SER A 316 16.25 0.13 -3.12
CA SER A 316 17.41 1.00 -3.39
C SER A 316 18.76 0.30 -3.31
N LEU A 317 18.82 -0.86 -2.66
CA LEU A 317 20.05 -1.68 -2.59
C LEU A 317 20.41 -2.32 -3.94
N LEU A 318 19.46 -2.45 -4.87
CA LEU A 318 19.65 -3.08 -6.21
C LEU A 318 20.24 -4.49 -6.11
N GLN A 319 19.83 -5.24 -5.10
CA GLN A 319 20.35 -6.55 -4.72
C GLN A 319 19.20 -7.58 -4.74
N PRO A 320 19.38 -8.79 -5.31
CA PRO A 320 18.32 -9.78 -5.41
C PRO A 320 17.66 -10.14 -4.07
N ALA A 321 18.45 -10.44 -3.04
CA ALA A 321 17.91 -10.79 -1.72
C ALA A 321 17.13 -9.62 -1.09
N ALA A 322 17.62 -8.39 -1.22
CA ALA A 322 16.95 -7.20 -0.70
C ALA A 322 15.65 -6.91 -1.46
N MET A 323 15.63 -7.07 -2.79
CA MET A 323 14.43 -6.94 -3.61
C MET A 323 13.39 -8.02 -3.27
N THR A 324 13.82 -9.26 -3.06
CA THR A 324 12.95 -10.35 -2.55
C THR A 324 12.31 -9.94 -1.22
N GLY A 325 13.11 -9.44 -0.27
CA GLY A 325 12.63 -8.93 1.00
C GLY A 325 11.64 -7.77 0.85
N ALA A 326 11.90 -6.85 -0.07
CA ALA A 326 11.02 -5.72 -0.37
C ALA A 326 9.67 -6.18 -0.93
N LEU A 327 9.64 -7.09 -1.90
CA LEU A 327 8.41 -7.63 -2.48
C LEU A 327 7.62 -8.49 -1.48
N LEU A 328 8.29 -9.31 -0.66
CA LEU A 328 7.63 -10.00 0.47
C LEU A 328 7.00 -8.98 1.43
N HIS A 329 7.73 -7.88 1.73
CA HIS A 329 7.19 -6.84 2.60
C HIS A 329 6.01 -6.09 2.00
N VAL A 330 5.93 -5.94 0.67
CA VAL A 330 4.73 -5.42 -0.03
C VAL A 330 3.51 -6.25 0.33
N VAL A 331 3.59 -7.58 0.19
CA VAL A 331 2.48 -8.51 0.45
C VAL A 331 2.10 -8.51 1.94
N PHE A 332 3.08 -8.74 2.81
CA PHE A 332 2.84 -8.87 4.25
C PHE A 332 2.33 -7.57 4.87
N HIS A 333 2.95 -6.44 4.52
CA HIS A 333 2.54 -5.14 5.02
C HIS A 333 1.12 -4.75 4.53
N ALA A 334 0.71 -5.15 3.32
CA ALA A 334 -0.65 -4.91 2.84
C ALA A 334 -1.70 -5.57 3.74
N VAL A 335 -1.52 -6.86 4.04
CA VAL A 335 -2.38 -7.65 4.92
C VAL A 335 -2.37 -7.12 6.35
N ILE A 336 -1.18 -6.93 6.92
CA ILE A 336 -0.99 -6.48 8.30
C ILE A 336 -1.60 -5.09 8.52
N LYS A 337 -1.36 -4.15 7.60
CA LYS A 337 -1.91 -2.79 7.74
C LYS A 337 -3.40 -2.71 7.56
N ALA A 338 -3.95 -3.49 6.64
CA ALA A 338 -5.40 -3.61 6.54
C ALA A 338 -6.00 -4.09 7.87
N CYS A 339 -5.45 -5.16 8.45
CA CYS A 339 -5.89 -5.67 9.75
C CYS A 339 -5.82 -4.61 10.86
N LEU A 340 -4.68 -3.91 10.98
CA LEU A 340 -4.48 -2.89 12.02
C LEU A 340 -5.44 -1.70 11.89
N PHE A 341 -5.64 -1.19 10.66
CA PHE A 341 -6.56 -0.07 10.45
C PHE A 341 -8.03 -0.47 10.63
N LEU A 342 -8.41 -1.68 10.22
CA LEU A 342 -9.75 -2.21 10.44
C LEU A 342 -10.00 -2.48 11.93
N SER A 343 -9.01 -3.02 12.68
CA SER A 343 -9.10 -3.17 14.14
C SER A 343 -9.27 -1.83 14.84
N ALA A 344 -8.47 -0.81 14.45
CA ALA A 344 -8.63 0.55 14.94
C ALA A 344 -10.01 1.12 14.63
N GLY A 345 -10.52 0.87 13.42
CA GLY A 345 -11.86 1.24 13.01
C GLY A 345 -12.94 0.58 13.85
N THR A 346 -12.77 -0.70 14.17
CA THR A 346 -13.70 -1.46 15.01
C THR A 346 -13.79 -0.87 16.42
N ILE A 347 -12.65 -0.51 17.01
CA ILE A 347 -12.61 0.16 18.31
C ILE A 347 -13.36 1.48 18.26
N ILE A 348 -13.06 2.33 17.27
CA ILE A 348 -13.70 3.63 17.11
C ILE A 348 -15.20 3.48 16.85
N TYR A 349 -15.61 2.54 16.02
CA TYR A 349 -17.01 2.27 15.69
C TYR A 349 -17.84 1.90 16.92
N LYS A 350 -17.27 1.09 17.84
CA LYS A 350 -18.00 0.60 19.03
C LYS A 350 -17.88 1.50 20.25
N THR A 351 -16.78 2.24 20.39
CA THR A 351 -16.46 2.95 21.63
C THR A 351 -16.24 4.45 21.46
N HIS A 352 -16.14 4.95 20.22
CA HIS A 352 -15.76 6.32 19.88
C HIS A 352 -14.40 6.78 20.44
N LYS A 353 -13.60 5.86 21.01
CA LYS A 353 -12.27 6.14 21.56
C LYS A 353 -11.26 6.26 20.41
N THR A 354 -10.55 7.37 20.33
CA THR A 354 -9.52 7.63 19.30
C THR A 354 -8.12 7.75 19.85
N MET A 355 -7.99 8.06 21.15
CA MET A 355 -6.69 8.22 21.82
C MET A 355 -6.22 6.89 22.37
N VAL A 356 -4.91 6.63 22.25
CA VAL A 356 -4.31 5.38 22.78
C VAL A 356 -4.46 5.26 24.28
N ALA A 357 -4.43 6.38 25.02
CA ALA A 357 -4.59 6.39 26.47
C ALA A 357 -5.98 5.89 26.92
N ASP A 358 -7.02 6.06 26.08
CA ASP A 358 -8.39 5.68 26.42
C ASP A 358 -8.67 4.18 26.17
N LEU A 359 -7.69 3.44 25.64
CA LEU A 359 -7.85 2.03 25.26
C LEU A 359 -7.55 1.05 26.40
N ARG A 360 -7.38 1.54 27.62
CA ARG A 360 -7.19 0.71 28.80
C ARG A 360 -8.43 -0.18 29.03
N GLY A 361 -8.21 -1.49 29.18
CA GLY A 361 -9.29 -2.48 29.35
C GLY A 361 -10.02 -2.89 28.08
N ILE A 362 -9.72 -2.29 26.91
CA ILE A 362 -10.42 -2.56 25.65
C ILE A 362 -10.36 -4.03 25.21
N GLY A 363 -9.31 -4.75 25.56
CA GLY A 363 -9.17 -6.18 25.30
C GLY A 363 -10.15 -7.06 26.08
N LYS A 364 -10.67 -6.56 27.22
CA LYS A 364 -11.72 -7.22 27.97
C LYS A 364 -13.11 -6.95 27.36
N GLU A 365 -13.33 -5.74 26.79
CA GLU A 365 -14.57 -5.38 26.09
C GLU A 365 -14.68 -6.04 24.69
N MET A 366 -13.55 -6.14 23.96
CA MET A 366 -13.48 -6.59 22.56
C MET A 366 -12.32 -7.58 22.34
N PRO A 367 -12.33 -8.75 22.98
CA PRO A 367 -11.19 -9.67 22.99
C PRO A 367 -10.80 -10.16 21.59
N ILE A 368 -11.76 -10.51 20.71
CA ILE A 368 -11.47 -11.03 19.37
C ILE A 368 -10.82 -9.95 18.51
N ALA A 369 -11.40 -8.75 18.48
CA ALA A 369 -10.86 -7.64 17.70
C ALA A 369 -9.44 -7.24 18.16
N ILE A 370 -9.18 -7.25 19.48
CA ILE A 370 -7.87 -6.92 20.04
C ILE A 370 -6.86 -8.07 19.81
N TRP A 371 -7.28 -9.34 19.81
CA TRP A 371 -6.39 -10.43 19.40
C TRP A 371 -6.00 -10.30 17.91
N CYS A 372 -6.94 -9.94 17.00
CA CYS A 372 -6.59 -9.65 15.60
C CYS A 372 -5.57 -8.51 15.50
N TYR A 373 -5.77 -7.42 16.26
CA TYR A 373 -4.81 -6.33 16.37
C TYR A 373 -3.45 -6.81 16.87
N THR A 374 -3.43 -7.70 17.89
CA THR A 374 -2.21 -8.21 18.50
C THR A 374 -1.39 -9.07 17.54
N PHE A 375 -2.03 -10.01 16.84
CA PHE A 375 -1.35 -10.83 15.83
C PHE A 375 -0.79 -9.97 14.68
N ALA A 376 -1.58 -9.02 14.18
CA ALA A 376 -1.10 -8.07 13.18
C ALA A 376 0.05 -7.18 13.70
N SER A 377 0.01 -6.78 14.98
CA SER A 377 1.09 -6.04 15.64
C SER A 377 2.37 -6.87 15.73
N ALA A 378 2.27 -8.11 16.20
CA ALA A 378 3.40 -9.04 16.26
C ALA A 378 4.02 -9.27 14.89
N ALA A 379 3.19 -9.41 13.86
CA ALA A 379 3.64 -9.53 12.48
C ALA A 379 4.36 -8.25 12.00
N LEU A 380 3.83 -7.05 12.30
CA LEU A 380 4.48 -5.79 11.89
C LEU A 380 5.81 -5.55 12.61
N ILE A 381 5.91 -5.93 13.87
CA ILE A 381 7.17 -5.91 14.63
C ILE A 381 8.20 -6.84 13.99
N GLY A 382 7.75 -7.98 13.48
CA GLY A 382 8.59 -9.03 12.94
C GLY A 382 8.94 -10.10 14.00
N ILE A 383 7.98 -10.44 14.85
CA ILE A 383 8.14 -11.53 15.83
C ILE A 383 7.87 -12.87 15.14
N PRO A 384 8.82 -13.83 15.15
CA PRO A 384 8.56 -15.17 14.64
C PRO A 384 7.38 -15.82 15.38
N PRO A 385 6.53 -16.62 14.72
CA PRO A 385 6.59 -17.06 13.33
C PRO A 385 5.81 -16.20 12.32
N ALA A 386 5.47 -14.96 12.68
CA ALA A 386 4.66 -14.10 11.82
C ALA A 386 5.41 -13.60 10.58
N SER A 387 4.66 -13.27 9.52
CA SER A 387 5.16 -12.98 8.17
C SER A 387 6.18 -11.84 8.09
N GLY A 388 6.01 -10.78 8.88
CA GLY A 388 6.92 -9.64 8.87
C GLY A 388 8.37 -9.95 9.24
N PHE A 389 8.61 -11.04 9.99
CA PHE A 389 9.96 -11.50 10.29
C PHE A 389 10.70 -11.89 9.00
N ILE A 390 10.06 -12.67 8.14
CA ILE A 390 10.68 -13.19 6.90
C ILE A 390 11.14 -12.05 6.01
N SER A 391 10.27 -11.08 5.72
CA SER A 391 10.63 -9.96 4.86
C SER A 391 11.76 -9.10 5.46
N LYS A 392 11.74 -8.85 6.77
CA LYS A 392 12.79 -8.08 7.45
C LYS A 392 14.13 -8.83 7.47
N TRP A 393 14.08 -10.16 7.60
CA TRP A 393 15.26 -10.99 7.49
C TRP A 393 15.93 -10.87 6.12
N TYR A 394 15.15 -11.00 5.03
CA TYR A 394 15.66 -10.83 3.67
C TYR A 394 16.20 -9.41 3.42
N LEU A 395 15.55 -8.38 3.95
CA LEU A 395 16.02 -7.00 3.86
C LEU A 395 17.36 -6.80 4.59
N ALA A 396 17.50 -7.33 5.80
CA ALA A 396 18.72 -7.21 6.59
C ALA A 396 19.88 -8.00 5.95
N THR A 397 19.66 -9.25 5.56
CA THR A 397 20.66 -10.08 4.91
C THR A 397 21.05 -9.54 3.53
N GLY A 398 20.09 -9.02 2.75
CA GLY A 398 20.35 -8.36 1.48
C GLY A 398 21.15 -7.06 1.64
N ALA A 399 20.94 -6.30 2.70
CA ALA A 399 21.75 -5.12 3.02
C ALA A 399 23.20 -5.53 3.38
N LEU A 400 23.36 -6.53 4.25
CA LEU A 400 24.70 -7.06 4.60
C LEU A 400 25.46 -7.57 3.38
N ALA A 401 24.77 -8.24 2.45
CA ALA A 401 25.36 -8.80 1.24
C ALA A 401 25.58 -7.75 0.13
N SER A 402 25.09 -6.51 0.28
CA SER A 402 25.18 -5.49 -0.77
C SER A 402 26.59 -4.99 -1.06
N GLY A 403 27.52 -5.11 -0.10
CA GLY A 403 28.89 -4.59 -0.21
C GLY A 403 28.99 -3.05 -0.22
N ILE A 404 27.86 -2.34 -0.02
CA ILE A 404 27.85 -0.87 0.00
C ILE A 404 28.26 -0.42 1.41
N GLU A 405 29.47 0.11 1.56
CA GLU A 405 30.20 0.37 2.82
C GLU A 405 29.29 0.70 4.03
N VAL A 406 28.76 1.92 4.09
CA VAL A 406 27.96 2.37 5.24
C VAL A 406 26.60 1.67 5.30
N PHE A 407 25.94 1.47 4.18
CA PHE A 407 24.57 0.96 4.14
C PHE A 407 24.46 -0.53 4.43
N SER A 408 25.52 -1.29 4.23
CA SER A 408 25.55 -2.72 4.55
C SER A 408 25.32 -3.01 6.03
N TRP A 409 25.86 -2.21 6.93
CA TRP A 409 25.67 -2.36 8.38
C TRP A 409 24.65 -1.38 8.96
N LEU A 410 24.59 -0.14 8.46
CA LEU A 410 23.63 0.88 8.93
C LEU A 410 22.19 0.46 8.62
N GLY A 411 21.95 -0.17 7.46
CA GLY A 411 20.65 -0.70 7.10
C GLY A 411 20.07 -1.61 8.19
N PRO A 412 20.69 -2.78 8.48
CA PRO A 412 20.22 -3.68 9.53
C PRO A 412 20.04 -3.01 10.90
N VAL A 413 20.96 -2.11 11.30
CA VAL A 413 20.87 -1.36 12.57
C VAL A 413 19.61 -0.50 12.62
N VAL A 414 19.34 0.27 11.56
CA VAL A 414 18.15 1.12 11.49
C VAL A 414 16.88 0.29 11.43
N LEU A 415 16.86 -0.80 10.65
CA LEU A 415 15.72 -1.73 10.57
C LEU A 415 15.40 -2.35 11.93
N LEU A 416 16.42 -2.80 12.67
CA LEU A 416 16.24 -3.38 14.01
C LEU A 416 15.75 -2.33 15.02
N THR A 417 16.35 -1.15 15.03
CA THR A 417 15.92 -0.02 15.89
C THR A 417 14.47 0.35 15.63
N SER A 418 14.08 0.42 14.35
CA SER A 418 12.70 0.68 13.95
C SER A 418 11.75 -0.45 14.37
N ALA A 419 12.19 -1.72 14.34
CA ALA A 419 11.39 -2.85 14.83
C ALA A 419 11.15 -2.76 16.34
N LEU A 420 12.17 -2.39 17.14
CA LEU A 420 12.04 -2.13 18.58
C LEU A 420 11.07 -0.97 18.86
N LEU A 421 11.18 0.13 18.13
CA LEU A 421 10.22 1.25 18.23
C LEU A 421 8.80 0.78 17.86
N THR A 422 8.67 -0.10 16.86
CA THR A 422 7.37 -0.67 16.45
C THR A 422 6.74 -1.46 17.59
N ALA A 423 7.52 -2.27 18.31
CA ALA A 423 7.06 -2.93 19.52
C ALA A 423 6.61 -1.90 20.58
N GLY A 424 7.40 -0.86 20.78
CA GLY A 424 7.14 0.18 21.77
C GLY A 424 5.85 0.98 21.52
N TYR A 425 5.39 1.12 20.26
CA TYR A 425 4.15 1.84 20.00
C TYR A 425 2.92 0.96 19.73
N LEU A 426 3.07 -0.34 19.41
CA LEU A 426 1.93 -1.23 19.18
C LEU A 426 1.58 -2.08 20.41
N LEU A 427 2.57 -2.69 21.07
CA LEU A 427 2.33 -3.60 22.19
C LEU A 427 1.62 -2.96 23.40
N PRO A 428 1.86 -1.68 23.76
CA PRO A 428 1.15 -1.08 24.88
C PRO A 428 -0.36 -1.07 24.72
N ILE A 429 -0.90 -1.05 23.50
CA ILE A 429 -2.35 -1.14 23.25
C ILE A 429 -2.86 -2.54 23.63
N THR A 430 -2.13 -3.59 23.26
CA THR A 430 -2.46 -4.96 23.64
C THR A 430 -2.32 -5.18 25.16
N VAL A 431 -1.16 -4.78 25.72
CA VAL A 431 -0.87 -4.99 27.15
C VAL A 431 -1.88 -4.25 28.01
N ASN A 432 -2.06 -2.95 27.81
CA ASN A 432 -3.02 -2.17 28.59
C ASN A 432 -4.47 -2.56 28.30
N GLY A 433 -4.74 -3.10 27.11
CA GLY A 433 -6.05 -3.59 26.72
C GLY A 433 -6.47 -4.83 27.51
N PHE A 434 -5.58 -5.82 27.68
CA PHE A 434 -5.87 -7.06 28.39
C PHE A 434 -5.49 -7.01 29.88
N LEU A 435 -4.45 -6.24 30.23
CA LEU A 435 -3.90 -6.11 31.58
C LEU A 435 -3.95 -4.65 32.03
N PRO A 436 -5.14 -4.10 32.28
CA PRO A 436 -5.32 -2.68 32.59
C PRO A 436 -4.79 -2.26 33.98
N GLY A 437 -4.33 -3.20 34.84
CA GLY A 437 -3.86 -2.92 36.18
C GLY A 437 -4.93 -3.14 37.24
N ALA A 438 -4.50 -3.17 38.52
CA ALA A 438 -5.36 -3.53 39.65
C ALA A 438 -6.43 -2.48 40.02
N ASP A 439 -6.23 -1.25 39.59
CA ASP A 439 -7.13 -0.10 39.80
C ASP A 439 -8.22 0.04 38.71
N TYR A 440 -8.30 -0.93 37.78
CA TYR A 440 -9.31 -0.96 36.75
C TYR A 440 -10.59 -1.64 37.25
N ASP A 441 -11.71 -0.93 37.19
CA ASP A 441 -13.02 -1.46 37.63
C ASP A 441 -13.61 -2.34 36.51
N ASP A 442 -13.67 -3.64 36.77
CA ASP A 442 -14.26 -4.64 35.86
C ASP A 442 -15.79 -4.78 36.06
N SER A 443 -16.41 -4.13 37.07
CA SER A 443 -17.81 -4.34 37.41
C SER A 443 -18.82 -3.85 36.36
N ALA A 444 -18.41 -2.88 35.53
CA ALA A 444 -19.21 -2.30 34.47
C ALA A 444 -18.82 -2.81 33.06
N LEU A 445 -18.09 -3.91 32.95
CA LEU A 445 -17.62 -4.46 31.67
C LEU A 445 -18.77 -5.00 30.81
N GLU A 446 -19.03 -4.33 29.70
CA GLU A 446 -19.94 -4.78 28.66
C GLU A 446 -19.13 -5.28 27.44
N LYS A 447 -19.47 -6.48 26.94
CA LYS A 447 -18.86 -6.98 25.71
C LYS A 447 -19.37 -6.21 24.50
N LYS A 448 -18.45 -5.60 23.74
CA LYS A 448 -18.72 -4.73 22.60
C LYS A 448 -18.17 -5.26 21.26
N GLU A 449 -18.03 -6.58 21.13
CA GLU A 449 -17.57 -7.15 19.87
C GLU A 449 -18.47 -6.68 18.69
N PRO A 450 -17.86 -6.42 17.52
CA PRO A 450 -18.64 -6.10 16.35
C PRO A 450 -19.34 -7.34 15.79
N ASN A 451 -20.24 -7.15 14.84
CA ASN A 451 -20.87 -8.27 14.14
C ASN A 451 -19.91 -9.03 13.22
N LEU A 452 -20.35 -10.18 12.72
CA LEU A 452 -19.54 -11.08 11.87
C LEU A 452 -19.08 -10.40 10.57
N THR A 453 -19.82 -9.45 10.04
CA THR A 453 -19.45 -8.72 8.81
C THR A 453 -18.15 -7.94 8.99
N MET A 454 -17.88 -7.43 10.20
CA MET A 454 -16.61 -6.80 10.54
C MET A 454 -15.56 -7.80 11.04
N LEU A 455 -15.97 -8.81 11.82
CA LEU A 455 -15.05 -9.77 12.43
C LEU A 455 -14.41 -10.73 11.41
N ILE A 456 -15.16 -11.21 10.42
CA ILE A 456 -14.64 -12.18 9.44
C ILE A 456 -13.45 -11.60 8.66
N PRO A 457 -13.50 -10.39 8.07
CA PRO A 457 -12.34 -9.78 7.45
C PRO A 457 -11.13 -9.62 8.38
N LEU A 458 -11.37 -9.24 9.64
CA LEU A 458 -10.30 -9.11 10.64
C LEU A 458 -9.63 -10.45 10.93
N LEU A 459 -10.41 -11.50 11.15
CA LEU A 459 -9.91 -12.86 11.42
C LEU A 459 -9.12 -13.41 10.24
N ILE A 460 -9.62 -13.22 9.01
CA ILE A 460 -8.92 -13.63 7.79
C ILE A 460 -7.57 -12.90 7.66
N LEU A 461 -7.56 -11.58 7.81
CA LEU A 461 -6.33 -10.79 7.72
C LEU A 461 -5.33 -11.13 8.83
N ALA A 462 -5.80 -11.33 10.07
CA ALA A 462 -4.95 -11.74 11.20
C ALA A 462 -4.38 -13.16 10.98
N ALA A 463 -5.20 -14.09 10.49
CA ALA A 463 -4.75 -15.43 10.13
C ALA A 463 -3.71 -15.39 8.99
N LEU A 464 -3.95 -14.62 7.93
CA LEU A 464 -2.99 -14.45 6.83
C LEU A 464 -1.66 -13.85 7.32
N ALA A 465 -1.69 -12.90 8.26
CA ALA A 465 -0.47 -12.30 8.82
C ALA A 465 0.43 -13.33 9.53
N VAL A 466 -0.16 -14.41 10.05
CA VAL A 466 0.57 -15.52 10.70
C VAL A 466 0.90 -16.63 9.69
N VAL A 467 -0.10 -17.10 8.92
CA VAL A 467 0.04 -18.24 7.99
C VAL A 467 1.10 -17.96 6.92
N LEU A 468 1.15 -16.75 6.37
CA LEU A 468 2.18 -16.37 5.40
C LEU A 468 3.60 -16.35 5.99
N GLY A 469 3.74 -16.29 7.31
CA GLY A 469 5.01 -16.45 7.99
C GLY A 469 5.36 -17.91 8.31
N LEU A 470 4.36 -18.74 8.58
CA LEU A 470 4.55 -20.18 8.81
C LEU A 470 4.84 -20.96 7.52
N LEU A 471 4.23 -20.54 6.42
CA LEU A 471 4.30 -21.19 5.10
C LEU A 471 4.79 -20.21 4.01
N PRO A 472 5.99 -19.62 4.15
CA PRO A 472 6.47 -18.60 3.20
C PRO A 472 7.00 -19.20 1.89
N GLY A 473 7.25 -20.52 1.82
CA GLY A 473 8.02 -21.17 0.76
C GLY A 473 7.54 -20.83 -0.65
N SER A 474 6.30 -21.17 -1.00
CA SER A 474 5.75 -20.96 -2.34
C SER A 474 5.72 -19.47 -2.75
N LEU A 475 5.39 -18.57 -1.80
CA LEU A 475 5.39 -17.13 -2.07
C LEU A 475 6.82 -16.61 -2.28
N THR A 476 7.76 -17.06 -1.46
CA THR A 476 9.18 -16.68 -1.57
C THR A 476 9.78 -17.17 -2.89
N GLU A 477 9.49 -18.40 -3.27
CA GLU A 477 9.95 -18.98 -4.55
C GLU A 477 9.39 -18.18 -5.75
N TYR A 478 8.07 -17.88 -5.73
CA TYR A 478 7.44 -17.07 -6.78
C TYR A 478 8.09 -15.68 -6.89
N ILE A 479 8.30 -15.00 -5.75
CA ILE A 479 8.92 -13.67 -5.72
C ILE A 479 10.39 -13.73 -6.15
N THR A 480 11.14 -14.76 -5.74
CA THR A 480 12.54 -14.94 -6.18
C THR A 480 12.61 -15.15 -7.69
N GLY A 481 11.65 -15.88 -8.29
CA GLY A 481 11.51 -16.01 -9.74
C GLY A 481 11.28 -14.65 -10.43
N ILE A 482 10.42 -13.78 -9.88
CA ILE A 482 10.24 -12.41 -10.40
C ILE A 482 11.55 -11.63 -10.34
N VAL A 483 12.25 -11.68 -9.20
CA VAL A 483 13.50 -10.94 -8.98
C VAL A 483 14.59 -11.39 -9.95
N ALA A 484 14.74 -12.70 -10.18
CA ALA A 484 15.70 -13.25 -11.13
C ALA A 484 15.42 -12.86 -12.59
N GLY A 485 14.17 -12.53 -12.92
CA GLY A 485 13.81 -12.03 -14.25
C GLY A 485 14.00 -10.52 -14.43
N VAL A 486 14.33 -9.80 -13.36
CA VAL A 486 14.39 -8.32 -13.36
C VAL A 486 15.78 -7.78 -13.03
N LEU A 487 16.55 -8.51 -12.22
CA LEU A 487 17.95 -8.27 -11.82
C LEU A 487 18.89 -9.36 -12.33
#